data_c658b2e375d2a2d4168fdfa00b9458f9
#
_entry.id   c658b2e375d2a2d4168fdfa00b9458f9
#
_cell.length_a   1.000
_cell.length_b   1.000
_cell.length_c   1.000
_cell.angle_alpha   90.00
_cell.angle_beta   90.00
_cell.angle_gamma   90.00
#
_symmetry.space_group_name_H-M   'P 1'
#
loop_
_entity.id
_entity.type
_entity.pdbx_description
1 polymer ?
#
loop_
_entity_poly.entity_id
_entity_poly.type
_entity_poly.pdbx_seq_one_letter_code
_entity_poly.pdbx_strand_id
1 'polypeptide(L)'
;MGSNIGNGPDWIYVDLGERMNVNTVKVFWETRKATAYKIQIADTESAPQESDWQTVKEFKERPKSLNEKIVLDQIYKARYVRLYIDSHTSEDPDGGIPWNTISIYELEVYGGNPDEKMSMSDVLNGIQVETPKTGDKKLKVTLPEVEGYTVEYNGTDFEQVIDEDLTIYQPISDKDVKVSFKITDNDTNDYKFKEIAVTVPGSQKNDETANKAPNVLPELAEWNGGHGNYTVSKGARIVYKDSSLQKTAEALANDYEEITGKSIAVVKGESQIGDISLSLTKDKSLGLQDEGYLMDINDSINIKAETTTGAYWATRTILQSIKQSGNVPCGKTRDYPLYKVRSFILDVGRKTFTMDYLKQIVKQMSWYKMNDFQVHLNDNLIPIENLKDPMTGYSAFRLESDVKKGGNNGFNQQDLTSTDLFYTKKEFKDFIKDSRDYGVSIVPEIDTPAHSLALTKVRPDLRHGTNGRENDHLALRDKYDESLGFVQSIFDEYMKTSDPVFDEQTTVHVGADEYNADKEAYRRFSDDMLKYVQDSGRTARI
;
A
#
# COMPACT_ATOMS: atom_id res chain seq x y z
N MET A 1 -40.95 -27.55 -12.83
CA MET A 1 -41.95 -28.62 -12.63
C MET A 1 -42.80 -28.26 -11.44
N GLY A 2 -44.08 -28.45 -11.52
CA GLY A 2 -44.98 -28.30 -10.36
C GLY A 2 -45.51 -29.68 -9.97
N SER A 3 -45.52 -30.01 -8.69
CA SER A 3 -46.18 -31.22 -8.21
C SER A 3 -47.57 -30.89 -7.68
N ASN A 4 -48.54 -31.66 -8.07
CA ASN A 4 -49.91 -31.56 -7.58
C ASN A 4 -50.09 -32.62 -6.50
N ILE A 5 -49.83 -32.26 -5.21
CA ILE A 5 -49.94 -33.34 -4.23
C ILE A 5 -50.34 -32.87 -2.86
N GLY A 6 -51.07 -33.76 -2.20
CA GLY A 6 -51.44 -33.67 -0.81
C GLY A 6 -50.22 -33.82 0.15
N ASN A 7 -50.46 -33.72 1.39
CA ASN A 7 -49.64 -33.56 2.60
C ASN A 7 -48.40 -34.47 2.80
N GLY A 8 -47.67 -34.85 1.75
CA GLY A 8 -46.46 -35.69 1.84
C GLY A 8 -45.18 -34.92 1.41
N PRO A 9 -44.01 -35.45 1.71
CA PRO A 9 -42.76 -34.86 1.25
C PRO A 9 -42.64 -34.98 -0.28
N ASP A 10 -42.25 -33.86 -0.91
CA ASP A 10 -41.95 -33.78 -2.33
C ASP A 10 -40.44 -33.68 -2.55
N TRP A 11 -39.98 -34.11 -3.70
CA TRP A 11 -38.56 -33.99 -4.02
C TRP A 11 -38.32 -33.95 -5.54
N ILE A 12 -37.17 -33.35 -5.87
CA ILE A 12 -36.60 -33.44 -7.21
C ILE A 12 -35.09 -33.69 -7.05
N TYR A 13 -34.51 -34.52 -7.90
CA TYR A 13 -33.07 -34.71 -7.92
C TYR A 13 -32.51 -34.55 -9.33
N VAL A 14 -31.20 -34.25 -9.35
CA VAL A 14 -30.37 -34.22 -10.55
C VAL A 14 -29.44 -35.41 -10.51
N ASP A 15 -29.35 -36.18 -11.61
CA ASP A 15 -28.28 -37.14 -11.89
C ASP A 15 -27.17 -36.38 -12.63
N LEU A 16 -26.01 -36.28 -12.04
CA LEU A 16 -24.84 -35.60 -12.62
C LEU A 16 -24.13 -36.44 -13.68
N GLY A 17 -24.64 -37.68 -13.91
CA GLY A 17 -24.09 -38.61 -14.89
C GLY A 17 -22.95 -39.47 -14.34
N GLU A 18 -22.08 -38.89 -13.55
CA GLU A 18 -20.99 -39.55 -12.87
C GLU A 18 -20.78 -38.96 -11.47
N ARG A 19 -19.81 -39.50 -10.72
CA ARG A 19 -19.44 -39.02 -9.39
C ARG A 19 -18.72 -37.70 -9.50
N MET A 20 -19.30 -36.63 -8.97
CA MET A 20 -18.79 -35.26 -9.05
C MET A 20 -18.54 -34.67 -7.66
N ASN A 21 -17.71 -33.64 -7.58
CA ASN A 21 -17.65 -32.79 -6.40
C ASN A 21 -18.91 -31.90 -6.37
N VAL A 22 -19.49 -31.75 -5.19
CA VAL A 22 -20.67 -30.89 -4.96
C VAL A 22 -20.35 -29.97 -3.77
N ASN A 23 -20.33 -28.68 -3.98
CA ASN A 23 -20.09 -27.68 -2.94
C ASN A 23 -21.15 -26.58 -2.88
N THR A 24 -21.92 -26.42 -3.95
CA THR A 24 -22.92 -25.35 -4.03
C THR A 24 -24.14 -25.85 -4.80
N VAL A 25 -25.32 -25.53 -4.28
CA VAL A 25 -26.61 -25.78 -4.95
C VAL A 25 -27.32 -24.43 -5.07
N LYS A 26 -27.85 -24.12 -6.26
CA LYS A 26 -28.75 -22.99 -6.44
C LYS A 26 -30.14 -23.45 -6.74
N VAL A 27 -31.12 -22.88 -6.07
CA VAL A 27 -32.53 -23.14 -6.27
C VAL A 27 -33.21 -21.86 -6.75
N PHE A 28 -33.78 -21.91 -7.94
CA PHE A 28 -34.58 -20.83 -8.48
C PHE A 28 -36.04 -21.13 -8.21
N TRP A 29 -36.54 -20.56 -7.13
CA TRP A 29 -37.92 -20.75 -6.70
C TRP A 29 -38.87 -19.92 -7.56
N GLU A 30 -40.06 -20.45 -7.74
CA GLU A 30 -41.23 -19.65 -8.07
C GLU A 30 -41.83 -19.11 -6.74
N THR A 31 -42.86 -18.30 -6.79
CA THR A 31 -43.48 -17.70 -5.58
C THR A 31 -43.93 -18.75 -4.56
N ARG A 32 -44.22 -19.96 -5.00
CA ARG A 32 -44.66 -21.11 -4.17
C ARG A 32 -43.49 -21.93 -3.67
N LYS A 33 -42.82 -21.36 -2.70
CA LYS A 33 -41.62 -21.94 -2.09
C LYS A 33 -41.94 -22.94 -0.98
N ALA A 34 -40.96 -23.80 -0.69
CA ALA A 34 -41.00 -24.66 0.50
C ALA A 34 -41.09 -23.82 1.81
N THR A 35 -41.65 -24.42 2.85
CA THR A 35 -41.56 -23.88 4.25
C THR A 35 -40.47 -24.57 5.03
N ALA A 36 -40.13 -25.82 4.72
CA ALA A 36 -38.95 -26.52 5.21
C ALA A 36 -38.45 -27.48 4.12
N TYR A 37 -37.14 -27.56 3.96
CA TYR A 37 -36.51 -28.37 2.90
C TYR A 37 -35.07 -28.75 3.27
N LYS A 38 -34.53 -29.70 2.51
CA LYS A 38 -33.17 -30.22 2.66
C LYS A 38 -32.46 -30.33 1.33
N ILE A 39 -31.17 -30.17 1.36
CA ILE A 39 -30.27 -30.64 0.30
C ILE A 39 -29.74 -31.99 0.73
N GLN A 40 -29.91 -32.98 -0.13
CA GLN A 40 -29.45 -34.34 0.09
C GLN A 40 -28.61 -34.80 -1.10
N ILE A 41 -27.66 -35.67 -0.83
CA ILE A 41 -26.79 -36.27 -1.82
C ILE A 41 -26.84 -37.80 -1.75
N ALA A 42 -26.54 -38.44 -2.86
CA ALA A 42 -26.31 -39.88 -2.91
C ALA A 42 -25.17 -40.19 -3.90
N ASP A 43 -24.40 -41.22 -3.57
CA ASP A 43 -23.28 -41.67 -4.36
C ASP A 43 -23.47 -43.15 -4.73
N THR A 44 -24.36 -43.41 -5.66
CA THR A 44 -24.72 -44.74 -6.13
C THR A 44 -24.52 -44.86 -7.64
N GLU A 45 -24.26 -46.06 -8.14
CA GLU A 45 -24.09 -46.31 -9.58
C GLU A 45 -25.43 -46.25 -10.34
N SER A 46 -26.54 -46.52 -9.65
CA SER A 46 -27.90 -46.48 -10.19
C SER A 46 -28.78 -45.52 -9.39
N ALA A 47 -30.01 -45.27 -9.84
CA ALA A 47 -30.93 -44.37 -9.16
C ALA A 47 -31.08 -44.71 -7.67
N PRO A 48 -30.85 -43.72 -6.75
CA PRO A 48 -30.80 -43.95 -5.31
C PRO A 48 -32.13 -44.45 -4.74
N GLN A 49 -32.03 -45.36 -3.77
CA GLN A 49 -33.15 -45.73 -2.89
C GLN A 49 -33.24 -44.71 -1.74
N GLU A 50 -34.34 -44.73 -0.98
CA GLU A 50 -34.54 -43.75 0.11
C GLU A 50 -33.45 -43.82 1.19
N SER A 51 -32.88 -44.99 1.44
CA SER A 51 -31.79 -45.20 2.38
C SER A 51 -30.44 -44.64 1.94
N ASP A 52 -30.27 -44.32 0.66
CA ASP A 52 -28.97 -43.89 0.09
C ASP A 52 -28.75 -42.39 0.22
N TRP A 53 -29.80 -41.65 0.59
CA TRP A 53 -29.76 -40.21 0.68
C TRP A 53 -29.16 -39.71 1.99
N GLN A 54 -28.10 -38.94 1.90
CA GLN A 54 -27.47 -38.21 3.03
C GLN A 54 -27.93 -36.75 3.01
N THR A 55 -28.47 -36.25 4.12
CA THR A 55 -28.76 -34.83 4.30
C THR A 55 -27.46 -34.08 4.55
N VAL A 56 -27.15 -33.09 3.71
CA VAL A 56 -25.96 -32.25 3.81
C VAL A 56 -26.27 -30.80 4.21
N LYS A 57 -27.55 -30.40 4.07
CA LYS A 57 -28.02 -29.09 4.55
C LYS A 57 -29.52 -29.18 4.83
N GLU A 58 -29.97 -28.56 5.91
CA GLU A 58 -31.38 -28.52 6.33
C GLU A 58 -31.82 -27.08 6.59
N PHE A 59 -33.03 -26.75 6.15
CA PHE A 59 -33.68 -25.47 6.34
C PHE A 59 -35.06 -25.68 6.95
N LYS A 60 -35.32 -24.99 8.07
CA LYS A 60 -36.60 -25.05 8.82
C LYS A 60 -37.47 -23.82 8.61
N GLU A 61 -37.02 -22.93 7.72
CA GLU A 61 -37.68 -21.68 7.40
C GLU A 61 -37.80 -21.53 5.87
N ARG A 62 -38.81 -20.77 5.45
CA ARG A 62 -39.05 -20.46 4.04
C ARG A 62 -37.87 -19.67 3.45
N PRO A 63 -37.44 -19.97 2.20
CA PRO A 63 -36.40 -19.20 1.51
C PRO A 63 -36.70 -17.71 1.47
N LYS A 64 -35.73 -16.87 1.82
CA LYS A 64 -35.87 -15.41 1.82
C LYS A 64 -35.81 -14.81 0.41
N SER A 65 -35.22 -15.53 -0.55
CA SER A 65 -35.05 -15.10 -1.94
C SER A 65 -35.71 -16.10 -2.90
N LEU A 66 -36.06 -15.63 -4.09
CA LEU A 66 -36.47 -16.52 -5.21
C LEU A 66 -35.24 -17.21 -5.82
N ASN A 67 -34.05 -16.57 -5.77
CA ASN A 67 -32.79 -17.11 -6.25
C ASN A 67 -31.91 -17.39 -5.04
N GLU A 68 -31.93 -18.63 -4.57
CA GLU A 68 -31.22 -19.03 -3.37
C GLU A 68 -29.93 -19.77 -3.71
N LYS A 69 -28.78 -19.23 -3.27
CA LYS A 69 -27.48 -19.90 -3.37
C LYS A 69 -27.16 -20.55 -2.03
N ILE A 70 -27.06 -21.87 -2.03
CA ILE A 70 -26.78 -22.72 -0.88
C ILE A 70 -25.34 -23.22 -0.99
N VAL A 71 -24.46 -22.68 -0.16
CA VAL A 71 -23.09 -23.19 -0.04
C VAL A 71 -23.07 -24.27 1.03
N LEU A 72 -22.53 -25.43 0.70
CA LEU A 72 -22.38 -26.56 1.62
C LEU A 72 -21.16 -26.30 2.53
N ASP A 73 -21.14 -26.94 3.69
CA ASP A 73 -20.10 -26.80 4.71
C ASP A 73 -18.75 -27.44 4.32
N GLN A 74 -18.80 -28.38 3.37
CA GLN A 74 -17.63 -29.02 2.76
C GLN A 74 -17.93 -29.45 1.33
N ILE A 75 -16.90 -29.95 0.64
CA ILE A 75 -17.08 -30.58 -0.68
C ILE A 75 -17.53 -32.02 -0.47
N TYR A 76 -18.65 -32.35 -1.07
CA TYR A 76 -19.17 -33.72 -1.07
C TYR A 76 -18.91 -34.38 -2.41
N LYS A 77 -18.63 -35.67 -2.41
CA LYS A 77 -18.57 -36.49 -3.62
C LYS A 77 -19.91 -37.19 -3.79
N ALA A 78 -20.60 -36.92 -4.89
CA ALA A 78 -21.94 -37.47 -5.15
C ALA A 78 -22.20 -37.54 -6.65
N ARG A 79 -23.03 -38.51 -7.06
CA ARG A 79 -23.61 -38.55 -8.39
C ARG A 79 -25.01 -37.94 -8.44
N TYR A 80 -25.73 -37.98 -7.33
CA TYR A 80 -27.10 -37.47 -7.26
C TYR A 80 -27.21 -36.38 -6.21
N VAL A 81 -27.92 -35.30 -6.54
CA VAL A 81 -28.24 -34.20 -5.64
C VAL A 81 -29.74 -33.99 -5.62
N ARG A 82 -30.36 -34.05 -4.45
CA ARG A 82 -31.80 -33.95 -4.25
C ARG A 82 -32.15 -32.68 -3.45
N LEU A 83 -33.12 -31.92 -3.94
CA LEU A 83 -33.88 -30.97 -3.14
C LEU A 83 -35.07 -31.73 -2.58
N TYR A 84 -35.08 -31.96 -1.28
CA TYR A 84 -36.14 -32.66 -0.56
C TYR A 84 -36.94 -31.66 0.24
N ILE A 85 -38.27 -31.66 0.07
CA ILE A 85 -39.17 -30.67 0.62
C ILE A 85 -39.97 -31.33 1.72
N ASP A 86 -39.68 -30.94 2.98
CA ASP A 86 -40.35 -31.49 4.16
C ASP A 86 -41.79 -30.96 4.29
N SER A 87 -41.96 -29.68 3.97
CA SER A 87 -43.25 -29.02 4.06
C SER A 87 -43.38 -27.80 3.16
N HIS A 88 -44.59 -27.49 2.79
CA HIS A 88 -44.97 -26.28 2.07
C HIS A 88 -46.32 -25.77 2.59
N THR A 89 -46.68 -24.53 2.28
CA THR A 89 -47.97 -23.97 2.65
C THR A 89 -48.93 -24.07 1.46
N SER A 90 -50.21 -24.37 1.75
CA SER A 90 -51.30 -24.27 0.77
C SER A 90 -51.78 -22.82 0.57
N GLU A 91 -51.34 -21.89 1.41
CA GLU A 91 -51.68 -20.47 1.30
C GLU A 91 -50.65 -19.76 0.40
N ASP A 92 -51.16 -19.05 -0.58
CA ASP A 92 -50.36 -18.14 -1.38
C ASP A 92 -50.12 -16.87 -0.53
N PRO A 93 -48.90 -16.55 -0.12
CA PRO A 93 -48.62 -15.35 0.66
C PRO A 93 -48.91 -14.05 -0.09
N ASP A 94 -49.03 -14.11 -1.42
CA ASP A 94 -49.32 -12.96 -2.27
C ASP A 94 -50.80 -12.84 -2.62
N GLY A 95 -51.69 -13.67 -2.00
CA GLY A 95 -53.14 -13.58 -2.11
C GLY A 95 -53.74 -14.21 -3.35
N GLY A 96 -53.02 -15.09 -4.02
CA GLY A 96 -53.50 -15.85 -5.17
C GLY A 96 -54.40 -17.03 -4.82
N ILE A 97 -54.87 -17.79 -5.83
CA ILE A 97 -55.67 -19.00 -5.63
C ILE A 97 -54.84 -20.05 -4.90
N PRO A 98 -55.32 -20.64 -3.79
CA PRO A 98 -54.61 -21.66 -3.03
C PRO A 98 -54.44 -22.92 -3.86
N TRP A 99 -53.28 -23.11 -4.45
CA TRP A 99 -52.89 -24.33 -5.13
C TRP A 99 -51.91 -25.07 -4.24
N ASN A 100 -52.22 -26.24 -3.84
CA ASN A 100 -51.34 -27.08 -3.01
C ASN A 100 -50.18 -27.64 -3.88
N THR A 101 -49.32 -26.75 -4.34
CA THR A 101 -48.19 -27.05 -5.23
C THR A 101 -46.93 -26.33 -4.80
N ILE A 102 -45.77 -26.90 -5.12
CA ILE A 102 -44.47 -26.28 -5.09
C ILE A 102 -43.97 -26.09 -6.52
N SER A 103 -43.36 -24.96 -6.78
CA SER A 103 -42.77 -24.67 -8.09
C SER A 103 -41.35 -24.18 -7.96
N ILE A 104 -40.47 -24.76 -8.76
CA ILE A 104 -39.09 -24.29 -8.97
C ILE A 104 -38.89 -24.09 -10.47
N TYR A 105 -38.17 -23.05 -10.83
CA TYR A 105 -37.76 -22.80 -12.22
C TYR A 105 -36.56 -23.64 -12.58
N GLU A 106 -35.58 -23.73 -11.67
CA GLU A 106 -34.31 -24.39 -11.94
C GLU A 106 -33.63 -24.87 -10.64
N LEU A 107 -32.88 -25.97 -10.76
CA LEU A 107 -31.98 -26.50 -9.74
C LEU A 107 -30.60 -26.68 -10.37
N GLU A 108 -29.64 -25.88 -9.95
CA GLU A 108 -28.25 -25.93 -10.42
C GLU A 108 -27.36 -26.54 -9.37
N VAL A 109 -26.42 -27.39 -9.78
CA VAL A 109 -25.44 -28.04 -8.92
C VAL A 109 -24.04 -27.68 -9.42
N TYR A 110 -23.16 -27.27 -8.49
CA TYR A 110 -21.79 -26.85 -8.79
C TYR A 110 -20.81 -27.62 -7.94
N GLY A 111 -19.59 -27.84 -8.47
CA GLY A 111 -18.50 -28.49 -7.74
C GLY A 111 -17.48 -29.21 -8.62
N GLY A 112 -17.81 -29.45 -9.88
CA GLY A 112 -16.91 -30.06 -10.87
C GLY A 112 -16.64 -31.57 -10.69
N ASN A 113 -15.82 -32.15 -11.55
CA ASN A 113 -15.41 -33.54 -11.52
C ASN A 113 -14.58 -33.84 -10.27
N PRO A 114 -14.85 -34.95 -9.51
CA PRO A 114 -14.08 -35.30 -8.32
C PRO A 114 -12.59 -35.57 -8.59
N ASP A 115 -12.23 -35.95 -9.81
CA ASP A 115 -10.86 -36.19 -10.23
C ASP A 115 -10.21 -34.96 -10.89
N GLU A 116 -10.96 -33.90 -11.08
CA GLU A 116 -10.48 -32.63 -11.61
C GLU A 116 -10.03 -31.70 -10.46
N LYS A 117 -8.84 -31.11 -10.61
CA LYS A 117 -8.31 -30.12 -9.67
C LYS A 117 -9.30 -28.95 -9.54
N MET A 118 -9.70 -28.59 -8.33
CA MET A 118 -10.59 -27.45 -8.10
C MET A 118 -10.02 -26.17 -8.74
N SER A 119 -10.88 -25.32 -9.26
CA SER A 119 -10.38 -24.02 -9.73
C SER A 119 -9.92 -23.15 -8.56
N MET A 120 -8.90 -22.31 -8.79
CA MET A 120 -8.44 -21.32 -7.79
C MET A 120 -9.58 -20.45 -7.27
N SER A 121 -10.57 -20.14 -8.11
CA SER A 121 -11.72 -19.32 -7.72
C SER A 121 -12.64 -20.04 -6.72
N ASP A 122 -12.82 -21.35 -6.88
CA ASP A 122 -13.64 -22.15 -5.96
C ASP A 122 -12.93 -22.32 -4.61
N VAL A 123 -11.62 -22.54 -4.61
CA VAL A 123 -10.82 -22.58 -3.38
C VAL A 123 -10.92 -21.25 -2.64
N LEU A 124 -10.73 -20.11 -3.32
CA LEU A 124 -10.86 -18.78 -2.74
C LEU A 124 -12.26 -18.51 -2.14
N ASN A 125 -13.31 -19.13 -2.68
CA ASN A 125 -14.66 -19.00 -2.13
C ASN A 125 -14.81 -19.68 -0.76
N GLY A 126 -13.92 -20.60 -0.42
CA GLY A 126 -13.87 -21.25 0.90
C GLY A 126 -13.28 -20.38 2.01
N ILE A 127 -12.67 -19.23 1.69
CA ILE A 127 -12.12 -18.31 2.70
C ILE A 127 -13.25 -17.72 3.53
N GLN A 128 -13.13 -17.82 4.86
CA GLN A 128 -14.07 -17.23 5.81
C GLN A 128 -13.34 -16.17 6.64
N VAL A 129 -13.95 -14.99 6.74
CA VAL A 129 -13.48 -13.89 7.58
C VAL A 129 -14.62 -13.49 8.51
N GLU A 130 -14.42 -13.59 9.82
CA GLU A 130 -15.39 -13.12 10.80
C GLU A 130 -15.36 -11.59 10.88
N THR A 131 -16.53 -10.95 10.86
CA THR A 131 -16.61 -9.50 11.08
C THR A 131 -16.13 -9.16 12.49
N PRO A 132 -15.13 -8.25 12.63
CA PRO A 132 -14.59 -7.86 13.92
C PRO A 132 -15.66 -7.23 14.83
N LYS A 133 -15.50 -7.43 16.13
CA LYS A 133 -16.33 -6.79 17.17
C LYS A 133 -15.47 -5.82 17.97
N THR A 134 -16.12 -4.87 18.63
CA THR A 134 -15.45 -3.94 19.54
C THR A 134 -14.62 -4.69 20.58
N GLY A 135 -13.32 -4.39 20.64
CA GLY A 135 -12.39 -5.02 21.58
C GLY A 135 -11.65 -6.25 21.07
N ASP A 136 -12.01 -6.75 19.89
CA ASP A 136 -11.24 -7.82 19.25
C ASP A 136 -9.81 -7.33 18.96
N LYS A 137 -8.83 -8.19 19.22
CA LYS A 137 -7.40 -7.89 19.05
C LYS A 137 -6.79 -8.53 17.80
N LYS A 138 -7.51 -9.49 17.24
CA LYS A 138 -7.11 -10.18 16.00
C LYS A 138 -8.31 -10.45 15.11
N LEU A 139 -8.11 -10.28 13.82
CA LEU A 139 -9.07 -10.72 12.82
C LEU A 139 -9.04 -12.24 12.74
N LYS A 140 -10.22 -12.86 12.82
CA LYS A 140 -10.35 -14.29 12.68
C LYS A 140 -10.59 -14.66 11.23
N VAL A 141 -9.67 -15.45 10.71
CA VAL A 141 -9.67 -15.92 9.32
C VAL A 141 -9.54 -17.44 9.33
N THR A 142 -10.35 -18.11 8.51
CA THR A 142 -10.20 -19.53 8.20
C THR A 142 -9.87 -19.66 6.72
N LEU A 143 -8.71 -20.23 6.44
CA LEU A 143 -8.25 -20.51 5.08
C LEU A 143 -8.59 -21.95 4.71
N PRO A 144 -9.05 -22.20 3.47
CA PRO A 144 -9.29 -23.55 2.99
C PRO A 144 -7.96 -24.28 2.75
N GLU A 145 -7.88 -25.53 3.20
CA GLU A 145 -6.78 -26.44 2.90
C GLU A 145 -7.18 -27.34 1.74
N VAL A 146 -6.61 -27.13 0.56
CA VAL A 146 -6.89 -27.89 -0.66
C VAL A 146 -5.59 -28.35 -1.29
N GLU A 147 -5.47 -29.66 -1.54
CA GLU A 147 -4.28 -30.25 -2.16
C GLU A 147 -3.97 -29.58 -3.52
N GLY A 148 -2.70 -29.27 -3.75
CA GLY A 148 -2.22 -28.60 -4.96
C GLY A 148 -2.36 -27.09 -4.94
N TYR A 149 -2.82 -26.48 -3.83
CA TYR A 149 -2.91 -25.02 -3.67
C TYR A 149 -2.31 -24.53 -2.36
N THR A 150 -1.72 -23.35 -2.40
CA THR A 150 -1.33 -22.59 -1.22
C THR A 150 -2.21 -21.35 -1.13
N VAL A 151 -2.93 -21.19 -0.01
CA VAL A 151 -3.76 -20.00 0.26
C VAL A 151 -3.16 -19.26 1.43
N GLU A 152 -2.87 -17.98 1.25
CA GLU A 152 -2.21 -17.16 2.25
C GLU A 152 -2.87 -15.78 2.39
N TYR A 153 -2.75 -15.20 3.56
CA TYR A 153 -3.08 -13.80 3.79
C TYR A 153 -2.05 -12.92 3.05
N ASN A 154 -2.52 -11.88 2.37
CA ASN A 154 -1.69 -11.01 1.52
C ASN A 154 -1.72 -9.53 1.94
N GLY A 155 -2.21 -9.23 3.15
CA GLY A 155 -2.26 -7.86 3.67
C GLY A 155 -3.63 -7.20 3.57
N THR A 156 -3.66 -5.92 3.90
CA THR A 156 -4.86 -5.07 3.84
C THR A 156 -4.54 -3.73 3.19
N ASP A 157 -5.58 -2.97 2.84
CA ASP A 157 -5.45 -1.59 2.39
C ASP A 157 -5.17 -0.60 3.54
N PHE A 158 -5.32 -1.04 4.81
CA PHE A 158 -5.05 -0.25 6.02
C PHE A 158 -4.27 -1.07 7.05
N GLU A 159 -2.95 -1.24 6.85
CA GLU A 159 -2.07 -1.96 7.79
C GLU A 159 -2.09 -1.36 9.22
N GLN A 160 -2.45 -0.09 9.36
CA GLN A 160 -2.60 0.59 10.64
C GLN A 160 -3.90 0.24 11.36
N VAL A 161 -4.81 -0.47 10.70
CA VAL A 161 -6.06 -0.97 11.29
C VAL A 161 -6.02 -2.49 11.44
N ILE A 162 -5.52 -3.20 10.43
CA ILE A 162 -5.26 -4.65 10.49
C ILE A 162 -3.90 -4.90 9.84
N ASP A 163 -2.91 -5.33 10.64
CA ASP A 163 -1.54 -5.53 10.17
C ASP A 163 -1.31 -6.90 9.51
N GLU A 164 -0.05 -7.17 9.15
CA GLU A 164 0.38 -8.41 8.52
C GLU A 164 0.17 -9.66 9.39
N ASP A 165 0.08 -9.49 10.71
CA ASP A 165 -0.21 -10.53 11.68
C ASP A 165 -1.70 -10.66 12.01
N LEU A 166 -2.58 -9.98 11.26
CA LEU A 166 -4.02 -9.89 11.53
C LEU A 166 -4.34 -9.20 12.87
N THR A 167 -3.41 -8.45 13.45
CA THR A 167 -3.65 -7.68 14.68
C THR A 167 -4.56 -6.50 14.37
N ILE A 168 -5.60 -6.31 15.18
CA ILE A 168 -6.53 -5.19 15.04
C ILE A 168 -6.09 -4.04 15.94
N TYR A 169 -5.82 -2.91 15.35
CA TYR A 169 -5.62 -1.61 16.00
C TYR A 169 -6.93 -0.83 15.92
N GLN A 170 -7.55 -0.59 17.06
CA GLN A 170 -8.89 -0.02 17.11
C GLN A 170 -8.94 1.38 16.50
N PRO A 171 -9.71 1.62 15.43
CA PRO A 171 -9.86 2.95 14.84
C PRO A 171 -10.67 3.87 15.76
N ILE A 172 -10.62 5.18 15.50
CA ILE A 172 -11.44 6.15 16.25
C ILE A 172 -12.91 6.03 15.87
N SER A 173 -13.21 5.94 14.58
CA SER A 173 -14.54 5.70 14.03
C SER A 173 -14.55 4.39 13.24
N ASP A 174 -15.73 3.84 12.98
CA ASP A 174 -15.87 2.63 12.16
C ASP A 174 -15.09 2.76 10.85
N LYS A 175 -14.29 1.73 10.53
CA LYS A 175 -13.42 1.72 9.37
C LYS A 175 -13.64 0.47 8.53
N ASP A 176 -13.98 0.67 7.28
CA ASP A 176 -14.01 -0.41 6.30
C ASP A 176 -12.58 -0.71 5.84
N VAL A 177 -12.21 -1.98 5.89
CA VAL A 177 -10.89 -2.50 5.52
C VAL A 177 -11.06 -3.64 4.52
N LYS A 178 -10.28 -3.63 3.46
CA LYS A 178 -10.21 -4.74 2.50
C LYS A 178 -9.06 -5.65 2.88
N VAL A 179 -9.41 -6.88 3.18
CA VAL A 179 -8.47 -7.95 3.51
C VAL A 179 -8.18 -8.74 2.24
N SER A 180 -6.91 -8.82 1.84
CA SER A 180 -6.46 -9.49 0.63
C SER A 180 -5.92 -10.89 0.94
N PHE A 181 -6.24 -11.83 0.08
CA PHE A 181 -5.75 -13.20 0.12
C PHE A 181 -5.17 -13.57 -1.24
N LYS A 182 -4.10 -14.35 -1.24
CA LYS A 182 -3.47 -14.89 -2.43
C LYS A 182 -3.63 -16.40 -2.45
N ILE A 183 -3.99 -16.95 -3.59
CA ILE A 183 -3.91 -18.38 -3.88
C ILE A 183 -2.85 -18.61 -4.94
N THR A 184 -2.01 -19.60 -4.73
CA THR A 184 -1.01 -20.05 -5.71
C THR A 184 -1.27 -21.51 -6.05
N ASP A 185 -1.32 -21.82 -7.33
CA ASP A 185 -1.32 -23.19 -7.85
C ASP A 185 0.12 -23.74 -7.76
N ASN A 186 0.31 -24.79 -6.97
CA ASN A 186 1.65 -25.31 -6.65
C ASN A 186 2.31 -26.03 -7.84
N ASP A 187 1.53 -26.40 -8.87
CA ASP A 187 2.06 -27.09 -10.06
C ASP A 187 2.51 -26.10 -11.14
N THR A 188 1.76 -25.01 -11.32
CA THR A 188 2.00 -24.02 -12.39
C THR A 188 2.65 -22.73 -11.90
N ASN A 189 2.61 -22.46 -10.58
CA ASN A 189 2.93 -21.16 -9.96
C ASN A 189 2.03 -20.00 -10.40
N ASP A 190 0.91 -20.30 -11.07
CA ASP A 190 -0.11 -19.29 -11.33
C ASP A 190 -0.76 -18.84 -10.02
N TYR A 191 -1.16 -17.58 -9.93
CA TYR A 191 -1.79 -17.06 -8.73
C TYR A 191 -2.99 -16.15 -9.02
N LYS A 192 -3.87 -16.04 -8.03
CA LYS A 192 -4.99 -15.09 -8.02
C LYS A 192 -5.13 -14.44 -6.65
N PHE A 193 -5.78 -13.27 -6.65
CA PHE A 193 -6.11 -12.56 -5.40
C PHE A 193 -7.62 -12.54 -5.18
N LYS A 194 -8.00 -12.43 -3.89
CA LYS A 194 -9.37 -12.17 -3.45
C LYS A 194 -9.34 -11.14 -2.33
N GLU A 195 -10.16 -10.11 -2.45
CA GLU A 195 -10.39 -9.11 -1.41
C GLU A 195 -11.73 -9.39 -0.71
N ILE A 196 -11.74 -9.28 0.61
CA ILE A 196 -12.94 -9.38 1.46
C ILE A 196 -13.01 -8.12 2.30
N ALA A 197 -14.10 -7.37 2.18
CA ALA A 197 -14.32 -6.18 2.99
C ALA A 197 -14.85 -6.57 4.37
N VAL A 198 -14.26 -5.95 5.42
CA VAL A 198 -14.72 -6.06 6.79
C VAL A 198 -14.80 -4.67 7.40
N THR A 199 -15.78 -4.41 8.26
CA THR A 199 -15.87 -3.17 9.03
C THR A 199 -15.28 -3.41 10.42
N VAL A 200 -14.22 -2.68 10.76
CA VAL A 200 -13.64 -2.66 12.11
C VAL A 200 -14.37 -1.59 12.92
N PRO A 201 -15.05 -1.94 14.03
CA PRO A 201 -15.78 -0.96 14.84
C PRO A 201 -14.86 0.07 15.47
N GLY A 202 -15.26 1.33 15.44
CA GLY A 202 -14.55 2.44 16.07
C GLY A 202 -14.67 2.47 17.59
N SER A 203 -13.76 3.20 18.23
CA SER A 203 -13.79 3.46 19.69
C SER A 203 -14.73 4.60 20.08
N GLN A 204 -15.12 5.45 19.14
CA GLN A 204 -15.98 6.60 19.32
C GLN A 204 -17.22 6.50 18.44
N LYS A 205 -18.34 7.00 18.95
CA LYS A 205 -19.55 7.16 18.13
C LYS A 205 -19.49 8.47 17.37
N ASN A 206 -19.96 8.46 16.14
CA ASN A 206 -20.11 9.68 15.36
C ASN A 206 -21.27 10.52 15.91
N ASP A 207 -21.05 11.84 15.98
CA ASP A 207 -22.06 12.85 16.24
C ASP A 207 -22.24 13.69 14.97
N GLU A 208 -23.41 13.61 14.35
CA GLU A 208 -23.69 14.31 13.08
C GLU A 208 -23.68 15.85 13.23
N THR A 209 -23.78 16.36 14.45
CA THR A 209 -23.75 17.80 14.77
C THR A 209 -22.34 18.31 15.08
N ALA A 210 -21.38 17.42 15.22
CA ALA A 210 -19.99 17.74 15.50
C ALA A 210 -19.25 18.30 14.27
N ASN A 211 -18.07 18.86 14.53
CA ASN A 211 -17.22 19.41 13.47
C ASN A 211 -16.85 18.34 12.43
N LYS A 212 -16.92 18.74 11.17
CA LYS A 212 -16.30 17.97 10.09
C LYS A 212 -14.78 18.01 10.21
N ALA A 213 -14.10 17.02 9.61
CA ALA A 213 -12.65 17.02 9.50
C ALA A 213 -12.16 18.34 8.85
N PRO A 214 -11.03 18.89 9.33
CA PRO A 214 -10.41 20.04 8.67
C PRO A 214 -10.05 19.68 7.23
N ASN A 215 -10.21 20.65 6.33
CA ASN A 215 -9.81 20.48 4.94
C ASN A 215 -8.29 20.58 4.80
N VAL A 216 -7.58 19.47 4.95
CA VAL A 216 -6.13 19.36 4.88
C VAL A 216 -5.71 18.35 3.80
N LEU A 217 -4.50 18.46 3.30
CA LEU A 217 -3.92 17.57 2.32
C LEU A 217 -2.61 16.93 2.85
N PRO A 218 -2.52 15.58 2.87
CA PRO A 218 -3.59 14.61 2.63
C PRO A 218 -4.76 14.72 3.61
N GLU A 219 -5.93 14.23 3.21
CA GLU A 219 -7.07 14.11 4.12
C GLU A 219 -6.71 13.21 5.31
N LEU A 220 -7.31 13.50 6.47
CA LEU A 220 -7.09 12.70 7.66
C LEU A 220 -7.65 11.28 7.48
N ALA A 221 -6.86 10.27 7.85
CA ALA A 221 -7.26 8.87 7.75
C ALA A 221 -8.47 8.54 8.63
N GLU A 222 -8.54 9.13 9.83
CA GLU A 222 -9.64 8.97 10.78
C GLU A 222 -9.96 10.32 11.45
N TRP A 223 -11.23 10.61 11.65
CA TRP A 223 -11.70 11.79 12.35
C TRP A 223 -12.96 11.52 13.14
N ASN A 224 -13.00 12.01 14.37
CA ASN A 224 -14.21 12.09 15.18
C ASN A 224 -14.36 13.54 15.68
N GLY A 225 -15.36 14.23 15.20
CA GLY A 225 -15.60 15.65 15.47
C GLY A 225 -15.96 15.92 16.93
N GLY A 226 -15.49 17.06 17.43
CA GLY A 226 -15.95 17.70 18.64
C GLY A 226 -16.76 18.95 18.31
N HIS A 227 -16.94 19.87 19.28
CA HIS A 227 -17.64 21.13 19.08
C HIS A 227 -16.72 22.33 19.31
N GLY A 228 -16.90 23.39 18.52
CA GLY A 228 -16.08 24.59 18.61
C GLY A 228 -14.73 24.46 17.93
N ASN A 229 -13.84 25.42 18.17
CA ASN A 229 -12.55 25.52 17.54
C ASN A 229 -11.46 25.86 18.56
N TYR A 230 -10.29 25.27 18.41
CA TYR A 230 -9.08 25.72 19.08
C TYR A 230 -8.51 26.93 18.33
N THR A 231 -8.20 27.99 19.07
CA THR A 231 -7.53 29.18 18.55
C THR A 231 -6.30 29.47 19.41
N VAL A 232 -5.14 29.68 18.78
CA VAL A 232 -3.91 30.01 19.51
C VAL A 232 -4.12 31.33 20.24
N SER A 233 -4.21 31.25 21.58
CA SER A 233 -4.41 32.42 22.45
C SER A 233 -3.11 33.15 22.74
N LYS A 234 -3.22 34.40 23.24
CA LYS A 234 -2.03 35.10 23.76
C LYS A 234 -1.48 34.39 24.98
N GLY A 235 -0.26 33.87 24.89
CA GLY A 235 0.38 33.10 25.95
C GLY A 235 0.31 31.58 25.77
N ALA A 236 -0.34 31.09 24.71
CA ALA A 236 -0.21 29.69 24.30
C ALA A 236 1.26 29.37 23.99
N ARG A 237 1.64 28.13 24.27
CA ARG A 237 3.01 27.64 24.07
C ARG A 237 2.98 26.35 23.25
N ILE A 238 4.09 26.08 22.58
CA ILE A 238 4.40 24.74 22.06
C ILE A 238 5.25 24.04 23.13
N VAL A 239 4.72 22.95 23.67
CA VAL A 239 5.34 22.24 24.79
C VAL A 239 5.75 20.84 24.36
N TYR A 240 6.97 20.43 24.71
CA TYR A 240 7.46 19.09 24.45
C TYR A 240 8.12 18.50 25.71
N LYS A 241 8.02 17.18 25.88
CA LYS A 241 8.65 16.46 27.03
C LYS A 241 9.97 15.81 26.62
N ASP A 242 9.98 15.11 25.50
CA ASP A 242 11.16 14.43 25.00
C ASP A 242 12.05 15.39 24.22
N SER A 243 13.36 15.40 24.53
CA SER A 243 14.33 16.29 23.87
C SER A 243 14.44 16.07 22.36
N SER A 244 14.11 14.87 21.86
CA SER A 244 14.10 14.57 20.42
C SER A 244 13.03 15.37 19.65
N LEU A 245 11.99 15.84 20.34
CA LEU A 245 10.92 16.66 19.75
C LEU A 245 11.25 18.16 19.68
N GLN A 246 12.40 18.60 20.19
CA GLN A 246 12.77 20.01 20.19
C GLN A 246 12.73 20.63 18.80
N LYS A 247 13.38 19.99 17.82
CA LYS A 247 13.40 20.49 16.43
C LYS A 247 12.01 20.55 15.81
N THR A 248 11.15 19.56 16.08
CA THR A 248 9.75 19.55 15.64
C THR A 248 8.97 20.72 16.24
N ALA A 249 9.16 21.01 17.52
CA ALA A 249 8.50 22.12 18.19
C ALA A 249 8.99 23.49 17.66
N GLU A 250 10.28 23.63 17.44
CA GLU A 250 10.89 24.84 16.86
C GLU A 250 10.44 25.04 15.39
N ALA A 251 10.36 23.97 14.58
CA ALA A 251 9.83 24.04 13.22
C ALA A 251 8.37 24.48 13.20
N LEU A 252 7.54 23.94 14.11
CA LEU A 252 6.14 24.38 14.25
C LEU A 252 6.06 25.88 14.59
N ALA A 253 6.88 26.37 15.53
CA ALA A 253 6.89 27.77 15.92
C ALA A 253 7.30 28.71 14.77
N ASN A 254 8.37 28.36 14.06
CA ASN A 254 8.87 29.11 12.92
C ASN A 254 7.86 29.18 11.78
N ASP A 255 7.27 28.04 11.41
CA ASP A 255 6.26 27.99 10.34
C ASP A 255 4.96 28.68 10.77
N TYR A 256 4.57 28.63 12.05
CA TYR A 256 3.45 29.38 12.59
C TYR A 256 3.68 30.89 12.47
N GLU A 257 4.87 31.37 12.81
CA GLU A 257 5.24 32.79 12.69
C GLU A 257 5.26 33.22 11.21
N GLU A 258 5.81 32.38 10.32
CA GLU A 258 5.82 32.66 8.88
C GLU A 258 4.38 32.79 8.32
N ILE A 259 3.45 31.95 8.77
CA ILE A 259 2.06 31.94 8.29
C ILE A 259 1.23 33.08 8.89
N THR A 260 1.41 33.37 10.18
CA THR A 260 0.50 34.25 10.93
C THR A 260 1.07 35.61 11.26
N GLY A 261 2.39 35.79 11.15
CA GLY A 261 3.11 36.96 11.65
C GLY A 261 3.18 37.05 13.18
N LYS A 262 2.84 35.97 13.90
CA LYS A 262 2.82 35.93 15.38
C LYS A 262 3.76 34.87 15.89
N SER A 263 4.59 35.21 16.87
CA SER A 263 5.45 34.24 17.54
C SER A 263 4.70 33.43 18.60
N ILE A 264 5.15 32.20 18.81
CA ILE A 264 4.68 31.31 19.86
C ILE A 264 5.88 30.72 20.60
N ALA A 265 5.85 30.70 21.94
CA ALA A 265 6.97 30.23 22.73
C ALA A 265 7.11 28.71 22.68
N VAL A 266 8.34 28.21 22.54
CA VAL A 266 8.69 26.79 22.62
C VAL A 266 9.27 26.50 24.01
N VAL A 267 8.68 25.52 24.73
CA VAL A 267 9.04 25.21 26.12
C VAL A 267 9.17 23.71 26.31
N LYS A 268 10.25 23.28 26.94
CA LYS A 268 10.37 21.90 27.45
C LYS A 268 9.73 21.81 28.84
N GLY A 269 8.72 20.95 29.01
CA GLY A 269 8.07 20.79 30.31
C GLY A 269 6.65 20.24 30.25
N GLU A 270 5.82 20.62 31.22
CA GLU A 270 4.42 20.22 31.31
C GLU A 270 3.52 21.23 30.59
N SER A 271 2.53 20.70 29.85
CA SER A 271 1.53 21.50 29.16
C SER A 271 0.46 22.03 30.11
N GLN A 272 -0.10 23.17 29.76
CA GLN A 272 -1.24 23.82 30.41
C GLN A 272 -2.39 23.97 29.42
N ILE A 273 -3.57 24.31 29.92
CA ILE A 273 -4.71 24.61 29.05
C ILE A 273 -4.33 25.76 28.09
N GLY A 274 -4.63 25.59 26.82
CA GLY A 274 -4.28 26.53 25.76
C GLY A 274 -3.00 26.18 24.99
N ASP A 275 -2.19 25.27 25.46
CA ASP A 275 -0.92 24.88 24.82
C ASP A 275 -1.13 23.91 23.66
N ILE A 276 -0.14 23.83 22.76
CA ILE A 276 0.06 22.74 21.79
C ILE A 276 1.16 21.83 22.36
N SER A 277 0.81 20.61 22.73
CA SER A 277 1.74 19.66 23.35
C SER A 277 2.15 18.55 22.40
N LEU A 278 3.45 18.23 22.38
CA LEU A 278 4.07 17.15 21.61
C LEU A 278 4.59 16.08 22.56
N SER A 279 4.23 14.84 22.34
CA SER A 279 4.68 13.72 23.16
C SER A 279 4.95 12.47 22.31
N LEU A 280 5.93 11.66 22.76
CA LEU A 280 6.17 10.33 22.21
C LEU A 280 5.52 9.25 23.07
N THR A 281 5.12 8.16 22.45
CA THR A 281 4.56 6.97 23.09
C THR A 281 5.28 5.71 22.66
N LYS A 282 5.30 4.71 23.55
CA LYS A 282 5.77 3.36 23.26
C LYS A 282 4.61 2.36 23.13
N ASP A 283 3.39 2.85 23.22
CA ASP A 283 2.18 2.03 23.15
C ASP A 283 1.89 1.63 21.70
N LYS A 284 2.39 0.46 21.32
CA LYS A 284 2.18 -0.12 19.99
C LYS A 284 0.74 -0.49 19.68
N SER A 285 -0.12 -0.61 20.72
CA SER A 285 -1.55 -0.93 20.52
C SER A 285 -2.32 0.19 19.83
N LEU A 286 -1.71 1.37 19.69
CA LEU A 286 -2.28 2.50 18.96
C LEU A 286 -2.14 2.37 17.45
N GLY A 287 -1.27 1.49 16.94
CA GLY A 287 -1.05 1.26 15.51
C GLY A 287 -0.56 2.49 14.74
N LEU A 288 0.25 3.34 15.39
CA LEU A 288 0.72 4.59 14.76
C LEU A 288 1.91 4.36 13.83
N GLN A 289 2.69 3.31 14.08
CA GLN A 289 3.91 3.02 13.33
C GLN A 289 4.87 4.24 13.27
N ASP A 290 5.67 4.35 12.22
CA ASP A 290 6.70 5.38 12.15
C ASP A 290 6.17 6.78 11.81
N GLU A 291 5.05 6.87 11.12
CA GLU A 291 4.57 8.15 10.58
C GLU A 291 3.17 8.56 11.11
N GLY A 292 2.52 7.69 11.86
CA GLY A 292 1.20 7.99 12.41
C GLY A 292 1.25 8.82 13.68
N TYR A 293 0.13 9.46 13.97
CA TYR A 293 -0.08 10.24 15.18
C TYR A 293 -1.54 10.22 15.64
N LEU A 294 -1.72 10.43 16.94
CA LEU A 294 -2.99 10.80 17.56
C LEU A 294 -2.95 12.30 17.86
N MET A 295 -4.04 12.99 17.61
CA MET A 295 -4.22 14.39 18.01
C MET A 295 -5.60 14.58 18.61
N ASP A 296 -5.64 15.11 19.82
CA ASP A 296 -6.85 15.50 20.56
C ASP A 296 -6.91 17.02 20.63
N ILE A 297 -7.97 17.61 20.07
CA ILE A 297 -8.12 19.05 19.89
C ILE A 297 -9.37 19.51 20.65
N ASN A 298 -9.13 20.23 21.73
CA ASN A 298 -10.17 20.82 22.60
C ASN A 298 -9.75 22.25 22.98
N ASP A 299 -9.71 22.57 24.28
CA ASP A 299 -9.11 23.80 24.79
C ASP A 299 -7.59 23.85 24.61
N SER A 300 -6.98 22.75 24.20
CA SER A 300 -5.56 22.56 23.92
C SER A 300 -5.42 21.59 22.74
N ILE A 301 -4.26 21.55 22.12
CA ILE A 301 -3.92 20.50 21.14
C ILE A 301 -2.92 19.55 21.78
N ASN A 302 -3.26 18.27 21.85
CA ASN A 302 -2.38 17.23 22.39
C ASN A 302 -2.01 16.24 21.28
N ILE A 303 -0.71 16.22 20.93
CA ILE A 303 -0.15 15.31 19.92
C ILE A 303 0.57 14.17 20.61
N LYS A 304 0.33 12.95 20.14
CA LYS A 304 1.01 11.73 20.54
C LYS A 304 1.41 10.94 19.32
N ALA A 305 2.70 10.60 19.19
CA ALA A 305 3.26 9.81 18.10
C ALA A 305 4.27 8.79 18.62
N GLU A 306 4.63 7.80 17.82
CA GLU A 306 5.69 6.85 18.17
C GLU A 306 7.08 7.40 17.82
N THR A 307 7.15 8.28 16.83
CA THR A 307 8.38 8.89 16.31
C THR A 307 8.28 10.40 16.21
N THR A 308 9.41 11.04 16.02
CA THR A 308 9.49 12.49 15.72
C THR A 308 8.84 12.83 14.39
N THR A 309 8.91 11.93 13.39
CA THR A 309 8.27 12.10 12.08
C THR A 309 6.75 12.15 12.19
N GLY A 310 6.13 11.19 12.92
CA GLY A 310 4.68 11.23 13.16
C GLY A 310 4.24 12.50 13.88
N ALA A 311 5.02 12.94 14.90
CA ALA A 311 4.75 14.20 15.58
C ALA A 311 4.89 15.41 14.63
N TYR A 312 5.86 15.38 13.72
CA TYR A 312 6.05 16.42 12.72
C TYR A 312 4.87 16.50 11.74
N TRP A 313 4.35 15.36 11.26
CA TRP A 313 3.17 15.33 10.40
C TRP A 313 1.92 15.93 11.05
N ALA A 314 1.74 15.71 12.35
CA ALA A 314 0.65 16.35 13.11
C ALA A 314 0.74 17.87 13.06
N THR A 315 1.96 18.44 13.12
CA THR A 315 2.15 19.88 13.01
C THR A 315 1.73 20.44 11.66
N ARG A 316 1.90 19.67 10.58
CA ARG A 316 1.47 20.09 9.23
C ARG A 316 -0.04 20.20 9.14
N THR A 317 -0.78 19.27 9.73
CA THR A 317 -2.24 19.31 9.85
C THR A 317 -2.71 20.57 10.57
N ILE A 318 -2.09 20.91 11.71
CA ILE A 318 -2.40 22.12 12.47
C ILE A 318 -2.16 23.38 11.63
N LEU A 319 -0.99 23.48 11.01
CA LEU A 319 -0.59 24.66 10.23
C LEU A 319 -1.46 24.86 8.99
N GLN A 320 -1.84 23.77 8.29
CA GLN A 320 -2.76 23.86 7.16
C GLN A 320 -4.13 24.38 7.60
N SER A 321 -4.66 23.92 8.74
CA SER A 321 -5.93 24.41 9.27
C SER A 321 -5.85 25.88 9.67
N ILE A 322 -4.80 26.28 10.40
CA ILE A 322 -4.56 27.68 10.81
C ILE A 322 -4.43 28.60 9.59
N LYS A 323 -3.68 28.17 8.57
CA LYS A 323 -3.49 28.95 7.33
C LYS A 323 -4.81 29.26 6.62
N GLN A 324 -5.77 28.33 6.67
CA GLN A 324 -7.06 28.47 6.00
C GLN A 324 -8.08 29.30 6.80
N SER A 325 -8.15 29.09 8.11
CA SER A 325 -9.26 29.58 8.94
C SER A 325 -8.82 30.35 10.19
N GLY A 326 -7.53 30.39 10.51
CA GLY A 326 -6.99 30.98 11.74
C GLY A 326 -7.22 30.12 13.00
N ASN A 327 -7.85 28.97 12.86
CA ASN A 327 -8.18 28.06 13.97
C ASN A 327 -8.12 26.59 13.54
N VAL A 328 -8.29 25.67 14.49
CA VAL A 328 -8.36 24.24 14.25
C VAL A 328 -9.66 23.69 14.83
N PRO A 329 -10.51 23.00 14.05
CA PRO A 329 -11.75 22.42 14.56
C PRO A 329 -11.46 21.47 15.72
N CYS A 330 -12.24 21.54 16.80
CA CYS A 330 -12.16 20.58 17.90
C CYS A 330 -12.61 19.19 17.43
N GLY A 331 -11.89 18.16 17.91
CA GLY A 331 -12.13 16.77 17.56
C GLY A 331 -10.90 15.91 17.86
N LYS A 332 -10.98 14.65 17.44
CA LYS A 332 -9.89 13.69 17.56
C LYS A 332 -9.55 13.11 16.20
N THR A 333 -8.27 12.92 15.95
CA THR A 333 -7.80 12.21 14.76
C THR A 333 -6.74 11.19 15.13
N ARG A 334 -6.80 10.03 14.48
CA ARG A 334 -5.72 9.10 14.33
C ARG A 334 -5.36 9.10 12.85
N ASP A 335 -4.21 9.65 12.52
CA ASP A 335 -3.80 9.87 11.15
C ASP A 335 -2.52 9.09 10.83
N TYR A 336 -2.45 8.55 9.64
CA TYR A 336 -1.36 7.71 9.16
C TYR A 336 -1.35 7.68 7.63
N PRO A 337 -0.20 7.43 6.98
CA PRO A 337 -0.14 7.33 5.53
C PRO A 337 -0.72 6.00 5.03
N LEU A 338 -1.41 6.02 3.88
CA LEU A 338 -1.83 4.81 3.15
C LEU A 338 -0.66 4.12 2.45
N TYR A 339 0.31 4.91 1.98
CA TYR A 339 1.46 4.43 1.23
C TYR A 339 2.74 4.75 1.96
N LYS A 340 3.62 3.75 2.10
CA LYS A 340 4.93 3.90 2.77
C LYS A 340 5.84 4.87 2.02
N VAL A 341 5.76 4.92 0.69
CA VAL A 341 6.56 5.80 -0.17
C VAL A 341 5.64 6.82 -0.84
N ARG A 342 5.92 8.11 -0.62
CA ARG A 342 5.22 9.25 -1.23
C ARG A 342 6.29 10.15 -1.85
N SER A 343 6.72 9.75 -3.06
CA SER A 343 7.93 10.24 -3.69
C SER A 343 7.66 11.40 -4.65
N PHE A 344 8.68 12.23 -4.80
CA PHE A 344 8.84 13.18 -5.89
C PHE A 344 10.25 12.99 -6.47
N ILE A 345 10.37 12.99 -7.81
CA ILE A 345 11.64 12.94 -8.51
C ILE A 345 11.92 14.27 -9.19
N LEU A 346 13.18 14.73 -9.13
CA LEU A 346 13.64 15.90 -9.85
C LEU A 346 14.93 15.59 -10.61
N ASP A 347 14.89 15.79 -11.92
CA ASP A 347 16.06 15.72 -12.77
C ASP A 347 16.87 17.02 -12.65
N VAL A 348 17.95 16.96 -11.88
CA VAL A 348 18.91 18.04 -11.74
C VAL A 348 20.07 17.89 -12.74
N GLY A 349 20.18 16.75 -13.39
CA GLY A 349 21.17 16.46 -14.42
C GLY A 349 20.96 17.34 -15.66
N ARG A 350 19.79 17.26 -16.30
CA ARG A 350 19.48 18.01 -17.51
C ARG A 350 19.31 19.51 -17.28
N LYS A 351 18.88 19.92 -16.06
CA LYS A 351 18.75 21.33 -15.68
C LYS A 351 19.41 21.59 -14.34
N THR A 352 19.95 22.78 -14.18
CA THR A 352 20.56 23.23 -12.94
C THR A 352 19.51 23.74 -11.94
N PHE A 353 19.58 23.25 -10.72
CA PHE A 353 18.83 23.75 -9.58
C PHE A 353 19.78 24.03 -8.42
N THR A 354 19.62 25.15 -7.76
CA THR A 354 20.45 25.48 -6.59
C THR A 354 20.09 24.60 -5.39
N MET A 355 21.00 24.43 -4.46
CA MET A 355 20.74 23.72 -3.20
C MET A 355 19.57 24.36 -2.42
N ASP A 356 19.47 25.69 -2.43
CA ASP A 356 18.36 26.40 -1.78
C ASP A 356 17.00 26.03 -2.42
N TYR A 357 16.97 25.84 -3.74
CA TYR A 357 15.75 25.38 -4.41
C TYR A 357 15.37 23.96 -3.99
N LEU A 358 16.34 23.04 -3.87
CA LEU A 358 16.07 21.68 -3.39
C LEU A 358 15.54 21.70 -1.95
N LYS A 359 16.10 22.54 -1.07
CA LYS A 359 15.59 22.74 0.29
C LYS A 359 14.16 23.29 0.32
N GLN A 360 13.80 24.17 -0.62
CA GLN A 360 12.41 24.64 -0.78
C GLN A 360 11.47 23.52 -1.21
N ILE A 361 11.90 22.64 -2.12
CA ILE A 361 11.12 21.45 -2.51
C ILE A 361 10.88 20.56 -1.29
N VAL A 362 11.91 20.26 -0.49
CA VAL A 362 11.75 19.50 0.77
C VAL A 362 10.71 20.14 1.69
N LYS A 363 10.76 21.46 1.87
CA LYS A 363 9.77 22.18 2.69
C LYS A 363 8.34 22.03 2.13
N GLN A 364 8.16 22.09 0.80
CA GLN A 364 6.86 21.88 0.17
C GLN A 364 6.40 20.44 0.28
N MET A 365 7.28 19.46 0.05
CA MET A 365 6.99 18.04 0.21
C MET A 365 6.52 17.75 1.64
N SER A 366 7.23 18.27 2.63
CA SER A 366 6.87 18.10 4.03
C SER A 366 5.50 18.70 4.37
N TRP A 367 5.12 19.81 3.73
CA TRP A 367 3.80 20.42 3.90
C TRP A 367 2.67 19.46 3.53
N TYR A 368 2.88 18.62 2.49
CA TYR A 368 1.93 17.61 2.02
C TYR A 368 2.25 16.20 2.54
N LYS A 369 3.10 16.07 3.58
CA LYS A 369 3.51 14.80 4.18
C LYS A 369 4.12 13.81 3.18
N MET A 370 4.75 14.30 2.11
CA MET A 370 5.57 13.47 1.22
C MET A 370 6.91 13.20 1.90
N ASN A 371 7.46 12.00 1.72
CA ASN A 371 8.58 11.51 2.52
C ASN A 371 9.79 11.02 1.75
N ASP A 372 9.79 11.09 0.41
CA ASP A 372 10.82 10.47 -0.43
C ASP A 372 11.13 11.39 -1.61
N PHE A 373 12.33 11.98 -1.62
CA PHE A 373 12.75 12.88 -2.68
C PHE A 373 13.91 12.28 -3.46
N GLN A 374 13.62 11.74 -4.62
CA GLN A 374 14.63 11.21 -5.54
C GLN A 374 15.26 12.34 -6.35
N VAL A 375 16.57 12.46 -6.22
CA VAL A 375 17.38 13.47 -6.92
C VAL A 375 18.20 12.77 -7.98
N HIS A 376 17.81 12.94 -9.24
CA HIS A 376 18.46 12.38 -10.42
C HIS A 376 19.68 13.22 -10.80
N LEU A 377 20.87 12.75 -10.40
CA LEU A 377 22.09 13.54 -10.33
C LEU A 377 22.87 13.66 -11.64
N ASN A 378 22.67 12.74 -12.58
CA ASN A 378 23.36 12.75 -13.86
C ASN A 378 22.41 12.46 -15.02
N ASP A 379 22.61 13.17 -16.11
CA ASP A 379 21.90 12.90 -17.36
C ASP A 379 22.50 13.73 -18.52
N ASN A 380 21.90 13.62 -19.70
CA ASN A 380 22.34 14.28 -20.92
C ASN A 380 21.18 14.77 -21.78
N LEU A 381 21.52 15.51 -22.83
CA LEU A 381 20.59 16.02 -23.82
C LEU A 381 19.76 14.88 -24.43
N ILE A 382 18.43 15.00 -24.41
CA ILE A 382 17.52 13.96 -24.91
C ILE A 382 17.75 13.60 -26.38
N PRO A 383 17.76 14.53 -27.36
CA PRO A 383 17.95 14.18 -28.76
C PRO A 383 19.44 14.08 -29.15
N ILE A 384 20.23 13.36 -28.35
CA ILE A 384 21.69 13.22 -28.56
C ILE A 384 22.00 12.60 -29.94
N GLU A 385 21.14 11.73 -30.46
CA GLU A 385 21.25 11.08 -31.75
C GLU A 385 21.14 12.05 -32.92
N ASN A 386 20.56 13.23 -32.72
CA ASN A 386 20.43 14.27 -33.76
C ASN A 386 21.70 15.11 -33.90
N LEU A 387 22.67 14.95 -33.01
CA LEU A 387 23.93 15.66 -33.07
C LEU A 387 24.88 14.99 -34.08
N LYS A 388 25.61 15.81 -34.85
CA LYS A 388 26.65 15.31 -35.78
C LYS A 388 27.72 14.49 -35.02
N ASP A 389 28.06 14.94 -33.83
CA ASP A 389 28.91 14.24 -32.90
C ASP A 389 28.21 14.24 -31.53
N PRO A 390 27.64 13.11 -31.09
CA PRO A 390 26.95 12.99 -29.82
C PRO A 390 27.78 13.39 -28.59
N MET A 391 29.11 13.27 -28.67
CA MET A 391 30.01 13.65 -27.58
C MET A 391 30.05 15.17 -27.36
N THR A 392 29.53 15.98 -28.28
CA THR A 392 29.32 17.42 -28.05
C THR A 392 28.05 17.75 -27.32
N GLY A 393 27.17 16.77 -27.12
CA GLY A 393 25.92 16.93 -26.38
C GLY A 393 26.16 17.36 -24.93
N TYR A 394 25.22 18.15 -24.41
CA TYR A 394 25.24 18.49 -23.00
C TYR A 394 25.10 17.22 -22.15
N SER A 395 25.90 17.12 -21.10
CA SER A 395 25.81 16.07 -20.08
C SER A 395 26.24 16.64 -18.73
N ALA A 396 25.69 16.12 -17.68
CA ALA A 396 26.00 16.57 -16.34
C ALA A 396 26.16 15.42 -15.34
N PHE A 397 26.98 15.65 -14.36
CA PHE A 397 27.07 14.89 -13.11
C PHE A 397 27.14 15.89 -11.97
N ARG A 398 26.07 16.00 -11.19
CA ARG A 398 25.84 17.13 -10.27
C ARG A 398 26.47 16.98 -8.89
N LEU A 399 26.92 15.80 -8.53
CA LEU A 399 27.60 15.61 -7.25
C LEU A 399 29.12 15.69 -7.42
N GLU A 400 29.80 16.40 -6.54
CA GLU A 400 31.27 16.48 -6.53
C GLU A 400 31.88 15.08 -6.52
N SER A 401 32.78 14.80 -7.47
CA SER A 401 33.48 13.52 -7.62
C SER A 401 34.98 13.72 -7.69
N ASP A 402 35.73 12.79 -7.14
CA ASP A 402 37.18 12.73 -7.21
C ASP A 402 37.68 12.14 -8.53
N VAL A 403 36.77 11.60 -9.35
CA VAL A 403 37.06 11.08 -10.68
C VAL A 403 37.35 12.23 -11.61
N LYS A 404 38.59 12.56 -11.83
CA LYS A 404 39.11 13.66 -12.66
C LYS A 404 38.29 14.96 -12.52
N LYS A 405 38.90 16.09 -12.40
CA LYS A 405 38.19 17.36 -12.11
C LYS A 405 38.29 18.35 -13.26
N GLY A 406 37.20 18.87 -13.85
CA GLY A 406 37.27 19.93 -14.87
C GLY A 406 36.09 20.05 -15.77
N GLY A 407 35.07 19.61 -15.92
CA GLY A 407 33.93 19.97 -16.74
C GLY A 407 33.40 18.91 -17.67
N ASN A 408 32.15 18.64 -17.56
CA ASN A 408 31.51 17.60 -18.33
C ASN A 408 30.42 18.09 -19.29
N ASN A 409 30.32 19.37 -19.53
CA ASN A 409 29.35 19.97 -20.44
C ASN A 409 29.96 20.49 -21.74
N GLY A 410 31.17 20.01 -22.09
CA GLY A 410 31.88 20.34 -23.32
C GLY A 410 32.62 19.14 -23.93
N PHE A 411 33.28 19.40 -25.02
CA PHE A 411 34.20 18.45 -25.68
C PHE A 411 35.46 18.23 -24.82
N ASN A 412 36.07 17.07 -24.93
CA ASN A 412 37.31 16.69 -24.25
C ASN A 412 37.21 16.80 -22.72
N GLN A 413 36.13 16.31 -22.18
CA GLN A 413 35.91 16.31 -20.77
C GLN A 413 36.97 15.47 -20.02
N GLN A 414 37.56 16.07 -18.98
CA GLN A 414 38.56 15.41 -18.13
C GLN A 414 38.05 15.08 -16.75
N ASP A 415 36.97 15.73 -16.31
CA ASP A 415 36.37 15.52 -14.98
C ASP A 415 34.94 15.10 -15.08
N LEU A 416 34.52 14.24 -14.14
CA LEU A 416 33.14 13.80 -14.06
C LEU A 416 32.22 14.93 -13.54
N THR A 417 32.66 15.69 -12.57
CA THR A 417 31.88 16.78 -11.95
C THR A 417 31.56 17.89 -12.96
N SER A 418 30.32 18.32 -13.03
CA SER A 418 29.88 19.44 -13.87
C SER A 418 30.55 20.75 -13.49
N THR A 419 30.81 21.62 -14.48
CA THR A 419 31.44 22.95 -14.26
C THR A 419 30.44 24.09 -14.16
N ASP A 420 29.23 23.92 -14.67
CA ASP A 420 28.18 24.93 -14.63
C ASP A 420 27.52 25.04 -13.26
N LEU A 421 27.13 23.91 -12.68
CA LEU A 421 26.65 23.79 -11.30
C LEU A 421 26.87 22.36 -10.80
N PHE A 422 27.30 22.25 -9.55
CA PHE A 422 27.36 20.98 -8.84
C PHE A 422 27.13 21.20 -7.34
N TYR A 423 26.84 20.13 -6.62
CA TYR A 423 26.73 20.11 -5.18
C TYR A 423 28.02 19.52 -4.61
N THR A 424 28.64 20.19 -3.63
CA THR A 424 29.78 19.61 -2.93
C THR A 424 29.36 18.40 -2.12
N LYS A 425 30.29 17.47 -1.87
CA LYS A 425 30.03 16.30 -1.01
C LYS A 425 29.48 16.72 0.35
N LYS A 426 30.05 17.79 0.93
CA LYS A 426 29.60 18.33 2.23
C LYS A 426 28.17 18.89 2.15
N GLU A 427 27.90 19.73 1.17
CA GLU A 427 26.60 20.37 0.98
C GLU A 427 25.48 19.35 0.77
N PHE A 428 25.74 18.31 -0.05
CA PHE A 428 24.75 17.27 -0.32
C PHE A 428 24.55 16.34 0.91
N LYS A 429 25.60 16.05 1.66
CA LYS A 429 25.53 15.33 2.92
C LYS A 429 24.68 16.07 3.96
N ASP A 430 24.93 17.37 4.12
CA ASP A 430 24.15 18.22 5.03
C ASP A 430 22.67 18.26 4.57
N PHE A 431 22.41 18.36 3.28
CA PHE A 431 21.07 18.31 2.69
C PHE A 431 20.33 17.00 3.00
N ILE A 432 20.99 15.84 2.84
CA ILE A 432 20.42 14.54 3.22
C ILE A 432 20.01 14.54 4.70
N LYS A 433 20.92 14.97 5.55
CA LYS A 433 20.72 14.96 7.01
C LYS A 433 19.62 15.93 7.45
N ASP A 434 19.66 17.16 6.96
CA ASP A 434 18.71 18.20 7.36
C ASP A 434 17.29 17.90 6.86
N SER A 435 17.15 17.29 5.68
CA SER A 435 15.86 16.92 5.12
C SER A 435 15.09 15.92 5.99
N ARG A 436 15.78 15.05 6.73
CA ARG A 436 15.17 14.10 7.66
C ARG A 436 14.43 14.79 8.81
N ASP A 437 14.88 15.96 9.23
CA ASP A 437 14.19 16.77 10.26
C ASP A 437 12.82 17.26 9.77
N TYR A 438 12.59 17.28 8.45
CA TYR A 438 11.33 17.59 7.78
C TYR A 438 10.54 16.34 7.38
N GLY A 439 10.96 15.15 7.83
CA GLY A 439 10.33 13.88 7.48
C GLY A 439 10.56 13.43 6.03
N VAL A 440 11.52 14.03 5.32
CA VAL A 440 11.81 13.74 3.90
C VAL A 440 13.17 13.05 3.79
N SER A 441 13.17 11.84 3.25
CA SER A 441 14.39 11.12 2.88
C SER A 441 14.83 11.54 1.49
N ILE A 442 16.09 11.93 1.35
CA ILE A 442 16.71 12.18 0.05
C ILE A 442 17.21 10.85 -0.51
N VAL A 443 16.82 10.55 -1.74
CA VAL A 443 17.24 9.37 -2.50
C VAL A 443 18.12 9.82 -3.65
N PRO A 444 19.46 9.82 -3.48
CA PRO A 444 20.37 10.15 -4.56
C PRO A 444 20.32 9.06 -5.62
N GLU A 445 20.18 9.49 -6.87
CA GLU A 445 20.21 8.61 -8.03
C GLU A 445 21.42 8.93 -8.89
N ILE A 446 22.22 7.91 -9.19
CA ILE A 446 23.26 7.94 -10.21
C ILE A 446 22.84 6.94 -11.28
N ASP A 447 22.29 7.45 -12.37
CA ASP A 447 21.70 6.64 -13.41
C ASP A 447 22.76 6.05 -14.35
N THR A 448 22.76 4.75 -14.40
CA THR A 448 23.62 3.90 -15.22
C THR A 448 22.85 2.60 -15.54
N PRO A 449 23.14 1.89 -16.64
CA PRO A 449 24.28 2.05 -17.58
C PRO A 449 23.97 2.87 -18.84
N ALA A 450 22.71 3.30 -19.06
CA ALA A 450 22.37 4.36 -20.00
C ALA A 450 22.48 5.74 -19.30
N HIS A 451 22.03 6.82 -19.93
CA HIS A 451 22.13 8.19 -19.38
C HIS A 451 23.52 8.57 -18.85
N SER A 452 24.54 7.87 -19.38
CA SER A 452 25.90 7.87 -18.88
C SER A 452 26.86 8.68 -19.74
N LEU A 453 26.37 9.69 -20.51
CA LEU A 453 27.25 10.47 -21.40
C LEU A 453 28.35 11.21 -20.61
N ALA A 454 28.07 11.71 -19.41
CA ALA A 454 29.08 12.31 -18.55
C ALA A 454 30.19 11.31 -18.19
N LEU A 455 29.81 10.05 -17.92
CA LEU A 455 30.72 8.96 -17.58
C LEU A 455 31.54 8.53 -18.83
N THR A 456 30.89 8.39 -19.98
CA THR A 456 31.53 7.96 -21.22
C THR A 456 32.43 9.06 -21.84
N LYS A 457 32.23 10.33 -21.51
CA LYS A 457 33.16 11.41 -21.82
C LYS A 457 34.47 11.31 -21.02
N VAL A 458 34.38 10.93 -19.77
CA VAL A 458 35.56 10.73 -18.89
C VAL A 458 36.27 9.41 -19.19
N ARG A 459 35.48 8.36 -19.52
CA ARG A 459 35.98 7.03 -19.90
C ARG A 459 35.45 6.64 -21.28
N PRO A 460 35.95 7.26 -22.36
CA PRO A 460 35.49 6.98 -23.73
C PRO A 460 35.76 5.54 -24.17
N ASP A 461 36.67 4.85 -23.50
CA ASP A 461 36.95 3.42 -23.69
C ASP A 461 35.83 2.52 -23.20
N LEU A 462 34.97 3.01 -22.30
CA LEU A 462 33.79 2.28 -21.77
C LEU A 462 32.49 2.62 -22.49
N ARG A 463 32.51 3.38 -23.56
CA ARG A 463 31.33 3.70 -24.35
C ARG A 463 30.90 2.51 -25.20
N HIS A 464 29.59 2.20 -25.20
CA HIS A 464 29.05 1.07 -25.96
C HIS A 464 29.10 1.29 -27.47
N GLY A 465 28.60 2.42 -27.94
CA GLY A 465 28.47 2.73 -29.36
C GLY A 465 29.18 4.02 -29.81
N THR A 466 29.29 4.20 -31.10
CA THR A 466 29.83 5.42 -31.72
C THR A 466 28.78 6.21 -32.48
N ASN A 467 27.60 5.66 -32.68
CA ASN A 467 26.50 6.25 -33.47
C ASN A 467 25.15 6.03 -32.79
N GLY A 468 24.24 6.99 -32.94
CA GLY A 468 22.85 6.87 -32.46
C GLY A 468 22.66 7.06 -30.95
N ARG A 469 21.55 6.53 -30.40
CA ARG A 469 21.16 6.69 -29.01
C ARG A 469 22.12 6.03 -28.02
N GLU A 470 22.79 4.97 -28.42
CA GLU A 470 23.65 4.17 -27.54
C GLU A 470 25.00 4.85 -27.20
N ASN A 471 25.21 6.10 -27.62
CA ASN A 471 26.41 6.86 -27.25
C ASN A 471 26.52 7.23 -25.80
N ASP A 472 25.40 7.29 -25.10
CA ASP A 472 25.33 7.52 -23.65
C ASP A 472 25.28 6.21 -22.84
N HIS A 473 25.47 5.06 -23.48
CA HIS A 473 25.48 3.76 -22.85
C HIS A 473 26.89 3.30 -22.50
N LEU A 474 27.03 2.66 -21.34
CA LEU A 474 28.24 1.93 -20.98
C LEU A 474 28.34 0.61 -21.74
N ALA A 475 29.57 0.19 -22.07
CA ALA A 475 29.84 -1.06 -22.77
C ALA A 475 29.73 -2.26 -21.82
N LEU A 476 28.55 -2.87 -21.74
CA LEU A 476 28.33 -4.04 -20.89
C LEU A 476 28.63 -5.37 -21.58
N ARG A 477 28.55 -5.45 -22.93
CA ARG A 477 28.82 -6.70 -23.64
C ARG A 477 30.28 -7.10 -23.60
N ASP A 478 31.15 -6.18 -24.01
CA ASP A 478 32.56 -6.47 -24.25
C ASP A 478 33.47 -6.01 -23.09
N LYS A 479 32.96 -5.16 -22.20
CA LYS A 479 33.70 -4.53 -21.09
C LYS A 479 32.90 -4.49 -19.81
N TYR A 480 32.24 -5.59 -19.50
CA TYR A 480 31.35 -5.68 -18.34
C TYR A 480 32.04 -5.32 -17.03
N ASP A 481 33.14 -6.03 -16.74
CA ASP A 481 33.82 -5.89 -15.45
C ASP A 481 34.46 -4.51 -15.28
N GLU A 482 34.99 -3.92 -16.37
CA GLU A 482 35.58 -2.58 -16.35
C GLU A 482 34.48 -1.50 -16.15
N SER A 483 33.34 -1.66 -16.85
CA SER A 483 32.20 -0.74 -16.73
C SER A 483 31.59 -0.82 -15.32
N LEU A 484 31.33 -2.03 -14.82
CA LEU A 484 30.82 -2.24 -13.48
C LEU A 484 31.78 -1.69 -12.42
N GLY A 485 33.07 -2.04 -12.50
CA GLY A 485 34.08 -1.56 -11.55
C GLY A 485 34.24 -0.04 -11.55
N PHE A 486 34.09 0.60 -12.70
CA PHE A 486 34.12 2.06 -12.80
C PHE A 486 32.91 2.69 -12.11
N VAL A 487 31.70 2.20 -12.35
CA VAL A 487 30.49 2.69 -11.68
C VAL A 487 30.59 2.48 -10.16
N GLN A 488 30.98 1.28 -9.73
CA GLN A 488 31.19 0.98 -8.31
C GLN A 488 32.20 1.93 -7.64
N SER A 489 33.27 2.30 -8.34
CA SER A 489 34.26 3.26 -7.81
C SER A 489 33.68 4.65 -7.58
N ILE A 490 32.68 5.07 -8.36
CA ILE A 490 31.96 6.34 -8.15
C ILE A 490 31.08 6.24 -6.91
N PHE A 491 30.34 5.16 -6.75
CA PHE A 491 29.52 4.96 -5.55
C PHE A 491 30.37 4.87 -4.27
N ASP A 492 31.57 4.29 -4.36
CA ASP A 492 32.50 4.17 -3.23
C ASP A 492 32.91 5.53 -2.66
N GLU A 493 33.04 6.56 -3.50
CA GLU A 493 33.33 7.92 -3.05
C GLU A 493 32.31 8.47 -2.07
N TYR A 494 31.06 8.01 -2.18
CA TYR A 494 29.95 8.51 -1.37
C TYR A 494 29.55 7.56 -0.25
N MET A 495 29.87 6.27 -0.37
CA MET A 495 29.43 5.23 0.57
C MET A 495 30.57 4.69 1.45
N LYS A 496 31.79 4.51 0.91
CA LYS A 496 32.87 3.78 1.58
C LYS A 496 33.99 4.70 2.12
N THR A 497 33.60 5.80 2.74
CA THR A 497 34.51 6.71 3.41
C THR A 497 34.27 6.72 4.91
N SER A 498 35.23 7.27 5.71
CA SER A 498 35.05 7.40 7.17
C SER A 498 33.90 8.34 7.55
N ASP A 499 33.46 9.20 6.63
CA ASP A 499 32.39 10.17 6.82
C ASP A 499 31.53 10.23 5.54
N PRO A 500 30.73 9.17 5.24
CA PRO A 500 30.07 9.00 3.97
C PRO A 500 29.03 10.09 3.69
N VAL A 501 28.87 10.44 2.41
CA VAL A 501 27.81 11.35 1.94
C VAL A 501 26.46 10.62 2.02
N PHE A 502 26.42 9.39 1.55
CA PHE A 502 25.28 8.49 1.66
C PHE A 502 25.51 7.60 2.88
N ASP A 503 24.98 7.97 4.03
CA ASP A 503 25.09 7.20 5.26
C ASP A 503 24.22 5.91 5.22
N GLU A 504 24.28 5.08 6.26
CA GLU A 504 23.56 3.81 6.34
C GLU A 504 22.02 3.95 6.30
N GLN A 505 21.50 5.14 6.59
CA GLN A 505 20.05 5.42 6.52
C GLN A 505 19.62 5.91 5.12
N THR A 506 20.58 6.13 4.20
CA THR A 506 20.28 6.64 2.87
C THR A 506 19.84 5.50 1.95
N THR A 507 18.66 5.63 1.34
CA THR A 507 18.29 4.82 0.19
C THR A 507 19.02 5.34 -1.04
N VAL A 508 19.73 4.47 -1.76
CA VAL A 508 20.51 4.83 -2.95
C VAL A 508 19.89 4.21 -4.19
N HIS A 509 19.60 5.04 -5.18
CA HIS A 509 19.02 4.60 -6.45
C HIS A 509 20.14 4.43 -7.49
N VAL A 510 20.16 3.28 -8.15
CA VAL A 510 21.21 2.93 -9.14
C VAL A 510 20.84 3.29 -10.58
N GLY A 511 19.66 3.90 -10.79
CA GLY A 511 19.11 4.18 -12.11
C GLY A 511 18.63 2.92 -12.80
N ALA A 512 19.10 2.68 -13.98
CA ALA A 512 18.83 1.58 -14.89
C ALA A 512 17.72 1.86 -15.92
N ASP A 513 17.56 3.10 -16.30
CA ASP A 513 16.62 3.48 -17.34
C ASP A 513 17.18 3.19 -18.76
N GLU A 514 16.29 2.86 -19.67
CA GLU A 514 16.42 2.87 -21.14
C GLU A 514 17.65 2.17 -21.75
N TYR A 515 18.31 1.22 -21.07
CA TYR A 515 19.42 0.47 -21.66
C TYR A 515 18.92 -0.62 -22.62
N ASN A 516 19.12 -0.42 -23.93
CA ASN A 516 18.58 -1.28 -24.97
C ASN A 516 19.61 -2.15 -25.70
N ALA A 517 20.90 -1.96 -25.41
CA ALA A 517 21.99 -2.58 -26.18
C ALA A 517 22.13 -4.09 -25.94
N ASP A 518 21.95 -4.57 -24.71
CA ASP A 518 22.04 -5.98 -24.34
C ASP A 518 21.20 -6.27 -23.08
N LYS A 519 20.08 -6.98 -23.23
CA LYS A 519 19.14 -7.23 -22.14
C LYS A 519 19.68 -8.14 -21.03
N GLU A 520 20.53 -9.11 -21.38
CA GLU A 520 21.08 -10.04 -20.37
C GLU A 520 22.18 -9.33 -19.56
N ALA A 521 23.10 -8.66 -20.23
CA ALA A 521 24.12 -7.87 -19.56
C ALA A 521 23.50 -6.74 -18.69
N TYR A 522 22.43 -6.11 -19.16
CA TYR A 522 21.68 -5.10 -18.41
C TYR A 522 21.08 -5.66 -17.10
N ARG A 523 20.37 -6.80 -17.18
CA ARG A 523 19.79 -7.43 -15.99
C ARG A 523 20.87 -7.80 -14.97
N ARG A 524 21.96 -8.41 -15.45
CA ARG A 524 23.09 -8.74 -14.61
C ARG A 524 23.70 -7.50 -13.95
N PHE A 525 23.88 -6.42 -14.69
CA PHE A 525 24.41 -5.16 -14.16
C PHE A 525 23.50 -4.56 -13.10
N SER A 526 22.19 -4.57 -13.33
CA SER A 526 21.21 -4.08 -12.36
C SER A 526 21.26 -4.89 -11.05
N ASP A 527 21.29 -6.23 -11.15
CA ASP A 527 21.40 -7.12 -9.98
C ASP A 527 22.72 -6.90 -9.24
N ASP A 528 23.84 -6.83 -9.97
CA ASP A 528 25.18 -6.64 -9.38
C ASP A 528 25.30 -5.27 -8.67
N MET A 529 24.70 -4.21 -9.23
CA MET A 529 24.70 -2.89 -8.61
C MET A 529 23.77 -2.79 -7.40
N LEU A 530 22.56 -3.37 -7.47
CA LEU A 530 21.66 -3.45 -6.32
C LEU A 530 22.33 -4.20 -5.16
N LYS A 531 22.91 -5.35 -5.46
CA LYS A 531 23.63 -6.14 -4.47
C LYS A 531 24.83 -5.37 -3.89
N TYR A 532 25.59 -4.66 -4.73
CA TYR A 532 26.74 -3.87 -4.30
C TYR A 532 26.35 -2.78 -3.28
N VAL A 533 25.26 -2.07 -3.53
CA VAL A 533 24.72 -1.07 -2.60
C VAL A 533 24.24 -1.73 -1.31
N GLN A 534 23.51 -2.86 -1.40
CA GLN A 534 23.05 -3.61 -0.22
C GLN A 534 24.21 -4.15 0.62
N ASP A 535 25.25 -4.70 0.00
CA ASP A 535 26.45 -5.20 0.68
C ASP A 535 27.24 -4.07 1.39
N SER A 536 27.01 -2.80 1.00
CA SER A 536 27.53 -1.61 1.69
C SER A 536 26.70 -1.17 2.91
N GLY A 537 25.62 -1.90 3.24
CA GLY A 537 24.72 -1.62 4.36
C GLY A 537 23.64 -0.56 4.08
N ARG A 538 23.37 -0.23 2.80
CA ARG A 538 22.33 0.74 2.39
C ARG A 538 21.14 0.04 1.77
N THR A 539 20.00 0.70 1.81
CA THR A 539 18.85 0.28 0.98
C THR A 539 19.12 0.64 -0.46
N ALA A 540 19.04 -0.35 -1.35
CA ALA A 540 19.18 -0.15 -2.79
C ALA A 540 17.81 -0.01 -3.45
N ARG A 541 17.71 0.85 -4.47
CA ARG A 541 16.52 1.06 -5.30
C ARG A 541 16.92 1.09 -6.78
N ILE A 542 15.98 0.65 -7.64
CA ILE A 542 16.05 0.71 -9.10
C ILE A 542 14.72 1.20 -9.67
#